data_da6e096191a33f31fe5dea976acf37fc
#
_entry.id   da6e096191a33f31fe5dea976acf37fc
#
_cell.length_a   1.000
_cell.length_b   1.000
_cell.length_c   1.000
_cell.angle_alpha   90.00
_cell.angle_beta   90.00
_cell.angle_gamma   90.00
#
_symmetry.space_group_name_H-M   'P 1'
#
loop_
_entity.id
_entity.type
_entity.pdbx_description
1 polymer ?
#
loop_
_entity_poly.entity_id
_entity_poly.type
_entity_poly.pdbx_seq_one_letter_code
_entity_poly.pdbx_strand_id
1 'polypeptide(L)'
;MRIVNLDSNEFTTFANSHPLRNYCQTIEYAKVMSDMGYTYDLIGYKDDSNNLVGASLMLKKKIGTFAKYVYAPKGVLVDYYKTEILKMFIKDLNSHYKKKGYSFMKINPEIIIGEINKKNNYSSNYNQNVGIIDELKNMGFKRRREIYPLDFMFPRINPYINLKKYEETSEIKKIMDIANNNGLSIEVLDKKDIGILYDIASKISYQSVSYYKSILNHFDSAELILVKVNYEQCLINARERYNKELENNNYYNELIQTDNSNETVNKKMQSDKDLLKYKNQVVDATAGLKYNKFKYVGGVVLVKYQNRVSIVLEDYDNDNVYAQYYLYNYLIETFRNSYDFIELNGLSSDFSDQYKYFDFNKVKLDFNPVIYEFIGEFDIVLNELLFKKIQSKGLLSKEFLPSHKFE
;
A
#
# COMPACT_ATOMS: atom_id res chain seq x y z
N MET A 1 12.09 5.58 -35.90
CA MET A 1 12.20 5.44 -34.41
C MET A 1 13.08 4.26 -34.04
N ARG A 2 13.76 4.29 -32.86
CA ARG A 2 14.67 3.22 -32.44
C ARG A 2 14.79 3.08 -30.91
N ILE A 3 15.09 1.86 -30.46
CA ILE A 3 15.48 1.58 -29.08
C ILE A 3 16.94 2.00 -28.86
N VAL A 4 17.18 2.65 -27.71
CA VAL A 4 18.51 3.05 -27.23
C VAL A 4 18.67 2.66 -25.77
N ASN A 5 19.91 2.45 -25.32
CA ASN A 5 20.22 2.38 -23.89
C ASN A 5 20.44 3.82 -23.38
N LEU A 6 19.79 4.17 -22.29
CA LEU A 6 19.94 5.47 -21.65
C LEU A 6 20.99 5.41 -20.55
N ASP A 7 21.64 6.52 -20.30
CA ASP A 7 22.33 6.72 -19.03
C ASP A 7 21.35 7.06 -17.91
N SER A 8 21.82 7.03 -16.66
CA SER A 8 20.97 7.25 -15.49
C SER A 8 20.34 8.66 -15.45
N ASN A 9 21.06 9.69 -15.92
CA ASN A 9 20.59 11.07 -15.89
C ASN A 9 19.49 11.30 -16.94
N GLU A 10 19.70 10.81 -18.17
CA GLU A 10 18.73 10.91 -19.27
C GLU A 10 17.44 10.17 -18.89
N PHE A 11 17.58 8.95 -18.35
CA PHE A 11 16.44 8.17 -17.87
C PHE A 11 15.68 8.89 -16.74
N THR A 12 16.38 9.35 -15.69
CA THR A 12 15.78 10.01 -14.53
C THR A 12 15.02 11.28 -14.93
N THR A 13 15.62 12.08 -15.82
CA THR A 13 15.00 13.33 -16.31
C THR A 13 13.67 13.03 -17.01
N PHE A 14 13.66 12.03 -17.91
CA PHE A 14 12.43 11.63 -18.60
C PHE A 14 11.40 11.03 -17.66
N ALA A 15 11.81 10.07 -16.81
CA ALA A 15 10.91 9.37 -15.89
C ALA A 15 10.24 10.34 -14.90
N ASN A 16 10.99 11.29 -14.34
CA ASN A 16 10.45 12.28 -13.40
C ASN A 16 9.47 13.27 -14.04
N SER A 17 9.60 13.56 -15.32
CA SER A 17 8.69 14.46 -16.06
C SER A 17 7.47 13.77 -16.65
N HIS A 18 7.47 12.42 -16.72
CA HIS A 18 6.41 11.68 -17.37
C HIS A 18 5.12 11.65 -16.50
N PRO A 19 3.91 11.78 -17.10
CA PRO A 19 2.64 11.70 -16.35
C PRO A 19 2.46 10.40 -15.56
N LEU A 20 2.94 9.26 -16.09
CA LEU A 20 2.88 7.95 -15.44
C LEU A 20 4.11 7.67 -14.55
N ARG A 21 4.78 8.72 -14.06
CA ARG A 21 5.93 8.57 -13.16
C ARG A 21 5.55 7.83 -11.89
N ASN A 22 6.44 6.90 -11.49
CA ASN A 22 6.26 6.11 -10.27
C ASN A 22 7.64 5.77 -9.68
N TYR A 23 7.75 5.62 -8.35
CA TYR A 23 9.02 5.28 -7.70
C TYR A 23 9.61 3.95 -8.20
N CYS A 24 8.77 3.05 -8.74
CA CYS A 24 9.21 1.80 -9.37
C CYS A 24 9.92 2.00 -10.72
N GLN A 25 9.87 3.21 -11.30
CA GLN A 25 10.58 3.60 -12.52
C GLN A 25 11.70 4.59 -12.18
N THR A 26 12.53 4.22 -11.20
CA THR A 26 13.68 5.03 -10.73
C THR A 26 14.96 4.21 -10.65
N ILE A 27 16.10 4.88 -10.55
CA ILE A 27 17.40 4.22 -10.36
C ILE A 27 17.48 3.59 -8.97
N GLU A 28 16.88 4.21 -7.97
CA GLU A 28 16.79 3.68 -6.60
C GLU A 28 16.08 2.33 -6.60
N TYR A 29 14.94 2.24 -7.30
CA TYR A 29 14.23 0.97 -7.41
C TYR A 29 15.00 -0.09 -8.20
N ALA A 30 15.74 0.32 -9.24
CA ALA A 30 16.63 -0.58 -9.97
C ALA A 30 17.70 -1.20 -9.05
N LYS A 31 18.27 -0.40 -8.12
CA LYS A 31 19.21 -0.88 -7.09
C LYS A 31 18.55 -1.84 -6.11
N VAL A 32 17.35 -1.50 -5.61
CA VAL A 32 16.55 -2.41 -4.75
C VAL A 32 16.38 -3.77 -5.42
N MET A 33 15.97 -3.77 -6.68
CA MET A 33 15.73 -5.01 -7.40
C MET A 33 17.04 -5.74 -7.75
N SER A 34 18.16 -5.03 -7.87
CA SER A 34 19.50 -5.66 -8.02
C SER A 34 19.89 -6.43 -6.77
N ASP A 35 19.62 -5.91 -5.58
CA ASP A 35 19.81 -6.64 -4.30
C ASP A 35 18.92 -7.90 -4.24
N MET A 36 17.78 -7.91 -4.94
CA MET A 36 16.87 -9.07 -5.07
C MET A 36 17.25 -10.01 -6.23
N GLY A 37 18.45 -9.84 -6.80
CA GLY A 37 18.99 -10.72 -7.84
C GLY A 37 18.50 -10.42 -9.26
N TYR A 38 17.91 -9.26 -9.49
CA TYR A 38 17.62 -8.77 -10.84
C TYR A 38 18.83 -8.05 -11.43
N THR A 39 18.93 -8.05 -12.75
CA THR A 39 19.69 -7.08 -13.52
C THR A 39 18.71 -6.17 -14.25
N TYR A 40 19.16 -5.04 -14.77
CA TYR A 40 18.24 -4.12 -15.44
C TYR A 40 18.85 -3.50 -16.71
N ASP A 41 17.98 -2.98 -17.56
CA ASP A 41 18.28 -2.06 -18.66
C ASP A 41 17.48 -0.78 -18.45
N LEU A 42 18.09 0.36 -18.77
CA LEU A 42 17.40 1.64 -18.92
C LEU A 42 17.17 1.85 -20.41
N ILE A 43 15.94 1.57 -20.85
CA ILE A 43 15.57 1.63 -22.25
C ILE A 43 14.95 2.98 -22.58
N GLY A 44 15.42 3.60 -23.66
CA GLY A 44 14.78 4.75 -24.30
C GLY A 44 14.23 4.40 -25.67
N TYR A 45 13.19 5.12 -26.09
CA TYR A 45 12.64 5.07 -27.44
C TYR A 45 12.72 6.45 -28.06
N LYS A 46 13.57 6.62 -29.08
CA LYS A 46 13.83 7.90 -29.72
C LYS A 46 13.19 7.95 -31.10
N ASP A 47 12.62 9.10 -31.44
CA ASP A 47 12.10 9.40 -32.77
C ASP A 47 13.24 9.69 -33.79
N ASP A 48 12.88 9.98 -35.02
CA ASP A 48 13.84 10.26 -36.09
C ASP A 48 14.57 11.59 -35.90
N SER A 49 14.00 12.49 -35.11
CA SER A 49 14.63 13.75 -34.67
C SER A 49 15.48 13.57 -33.39
N ASN A 50 15.67 12.33 -32.92
CA ASN A 50 16.41 11.97 -31.71
C ASN A 50 15.75 12.43 -30.38
N ASN A 51 14.46 12.82 -30.39
CA ASN A 51 13.72 13.13 -29.17
C ASN A 51 13.30 11.83 -28.47
N LEU A 52 13.39 11.82 -27.14
CA LEU A 52 12.93 10.70 -26.32
C LEU A 52 11.41 10.75 -26.18
N VAL A 53 10.70 9.77 -26.75
CA VAL A 53 9.24 9.65 -26.78
C VAL A 53 8.70 8.55 -25.88
N GLY A 54 9.58 7.72 -25.35
CA GLY A 54 9.26 6.69 -24.37
C GLY A 54 10.51 6.21 -23.64
N ALA A 55 10.36 5.72 -22.41
CA ALA A 55 11.43 5.09 -21.66
C ALA A 55 10.90 4.01 -20.71
N SER A 56 11.76 3.14 -20.23
CA SER A 56 11.41 2.20 -19.18
C SER A 56 12.64 1.65 -18.45
N LEU A 57 12.51 1.51 -17.15
CA LEU A 57 13.32 0.58 -16.36
C LEU A 57 12.82 -0.84 -16.65
N MET A 58 13.68 -1.67 -17.20
CA MET A 58 13.39 -3.05 -17.58
C MET A 58 14.18 -4.00 -16.69
N LEU A 59 13.53 -4.59 -15.70
CA LEU A 59 14.12 -5.59 -14.79
C LEU A 59 14.20 -6.93 -15.48
N LYS A 60 15.34 -7.62 -15.30
CA LYS A 60 15.65 -8.90 -15.97
C LYS A 60 16.02 -9.95 -14.94
N LYS A 61 15.40 -11.12 -15.00
CA LYS A 61 15.69 -12.23 -14.08
C LYS A 61 15.60 -13.59 -14.77
N LYS A 62 16.34 -14.54 -14.27
CA LYS A 62 16.18 -15.96 -14.65
C LYS A 62 14.97 -16.54 -13.93
N ILE A 63 14.23 -17.43 -14.62
CA ILE A 63 13.15 -18.21 -14.06
C ILE A 63 13.46 -19.70 -14.27
N GLY A 64 13.60 -20.43 -13.17
CA GLY A 64 14.20 -21.75 -13.20
C GLY A 64 15.64 -21.70 -13.72
N THR A 65 16.13 -22.82 -14.26
CA THR A 65 17.52 -22.94 -14.77
C THR A 65 17.65 -22.67 -16.27
N PHE A 66 16.53 -22.52 -17.01
CA PHE A 66 16.53 -22.60 -18.47
C PHE A 66 15.91 -21.41 -19.17
N ALA A 67 15.26 -20.49 -18.46
CA ALA A 67 14.57 -19.37 -19.06
C ALA A 67 14.87 -18.06 -18.33
N LYS A 68 14.53 -16.96 -18.95
CA LYS A 68 14.62 -15.60 -18.39
C LYS A 68 13.47 -14.75 -18.90
N TYR A 69 13.06 -13.79 -18.08
CA TYR A 69 12.00 -12.85 -18.41
C TYR A 69 12.45 -11.41 -18.16
N VAL A 70 11.68 -10.47 -18.68
CA VAL A 70 11.86 -9.04 -18.45
C VAL A 70 10.57 -8.45 -17.92
N TYR A 71 10.68 -7.48 -17.02
CA TYR A 71 9.55 -6.85 -16.35
C TYR A 71 9.74 -5.34 -16.22
N ALA A 72 8.74 -4.57 -16.63
CA ALA A 72 8.68 -3.12 -16.43
C ALA A 72 7.67 -2.79 -15.32
N PRO A 73 8.10 -2.72 -14.04
CA PRO A 73 7.19 -2.40 -12.93
C PRO A 73 6.66 -0.96 -13.07
N LYS A 74 5.33 -0.79 -13.06
CA LYS A 74 4.67 0.51 -13.29
C LYS A 74 5.09 1.19 -14.61
N GLY A 75 5.62 0.42 -15.57
CA GLY A 75 6.05 0.85 -16.91
C GLY A 75 5.23 0.14 -18.00
N VAL A 76 5.49 0.42 -19.25
CA VAL A 76 6.50 1.35 -19.78
C VAL A 76 6.01 2.81 -19.71
N LEU A 77 6.93 3.76 -19.62
CA LEU A 77 6.62 5.19 -19.66
C LEU A 77 6.54 5.68 -21.09
N VAL A 78 5.33 5.77 -21.62
CA VAL A 78 5.00 6.25 -22.98
C VAL A 78 3.59 6.84 -22.96
N ASP A 79 3.29 7.69 -23.93
CA ASP A 79 1.92 8.18 -24.09
C ASP A 79 1.04 7.07 -24.72
N TYR A 80 0.21 6.44 -23.89
CA TYR A 80 -0.68 5.34 -24.30
C TYR A 80 -1.82 5.78 -25.23
N TYR A 81 -2.09 7.07 -25.32
CA TYR A 81 -3.08 7.62 -26.25
C TYR A 81 -2.50 7.85 -27.67
N LYS A 82 -1.16 7.86 -27.79
CA LYS A 82 -0.49 7.88 -29.09
C LYS A 82 -0.27 6.44 -29.59
N THR A 83 -1.37 5.80 -29.98
CA THR A 83 -1.44 4.36 -30.32
C THR A 83 -0.33 3.91 -31.28
N GLU A 84 0.01 4.70 -32.31
CA GLU A 84 1.05 4.33 -33.27
C GLU A 84 2.47 4.31 -32.64
N ILE A 85 2.77 5.28 -31.76
CA ILE A 85 4.04 5.31 -31.03
C ILE A 85 4.12 4.12 -30.08
N LEU A 86 3.03 3.87 -29.35
CA LEU A 86 2.92 2.73 -28.44
C LEU A 86 3.13 1.41 -29.17
N LYS A 87 2.44 1.17 -30.31
CA LYS A 87 2.57 -0.03 -31.14
C LYS A 87 4.01 -0.24 -31.61
N MET A 88 4.64 0.81 -32.11
CA MET A 88 6.03 0.73 -32.59
C MET A 88 6.99 0.44 -31.43
N PHE A 89 6.85 1.13 -30.29
CA PHE A 89 7.69 0.91 -29.13
C PHE A 89 7.57 -0.53 -28.61
N ILE A 90 6.35 -1.04 -28.43
CA ILE A 90 6.11 -2.43 -27.98
C ILE A 90 6.67 -3.45 -28.96
N LYS A 91 6.46 -3.24 -30.27
CA LYS A 91 7.01 -4.11 -31.32
C LYS A 91 8.54 -4.18 -31.26
N ASP A 92 9.20 -3.03 -31.09
CA ASP A 92 10.64 -2.94 -31.05
C ASP A 92 11.20 -3.53 -29.74
N LEU A 93 10.54 -3.32 -28.58
CA LEU A 93 10.86 -3.98 -27.31
C LEU A 93 10.76 -5.50 -27.42
N ASN A 94 9.67 -6.00 -28.01
CA ASN A 94 9.48 -7.42 -28.24
C ASN A 94 10.61 -8.02 -29.09
N SER A 95 10.94 -7.35 -30.22
CA SER A 95 12.02 -7.76 -31.08
C SER A 95 13.38 -7.77 -30.37
N HIS A 96 13.64 -6.70 -29.59
CA HIS A 96 14.88 -6.55 -28.83
C HIS A 96 15.09 -7.68 -27.80
N TYR A 97 14.07 -7.97 -26.97
CA TYR A 97 14.19 -8.99 -25.94
C TYR A 97 14.05 -10.41 -26.50
N LYS A 98 13.27 -10.63 -27.55
CA LYS A 98 13.20 -11.91 -28.25
C LYS A 98 14.56 -12.29 -28.83
N LYS A 99 15.27 -11.38 -29.52
CA LYS A 99 16.62 -11.60 -30.04
C LYS A 99 17.61 -11.93 -28.93
N LYS A 100 17.44 -11.40 -27.73
CA LYS A 100 18.26 -11.69 -26.54
C LYS A 100 17.85 -13.00 -25.83
N GLY A 101 16.84 -13.73 -26.32
CA GLY A 101 16.43 -15.04 -25.83
C GLY A 101 15.57 -14.99 -24.55
N TYR A 102 14.82 -13.90 -24.32
CA TYR A 102 13.83 -13.82 -23.23
C TYR A 102 12.56 -14.59 -23.61
N SER A 103 11.91 -15.21 -22.61
CA SER A 103 10.72 -16.04 -22.78
C SER A 103 9.44 -15.23 -22.84
N PHE A 104 9.32 -14.19 -22.03
CA PHE A 104 8.18 -13.27 -22.00
C PHE A 104 8.59 -11.90 -21.44
N MET A 105 7.74 -10.91 -21.67
CA MET A 105 7.85 -9.58 -21.07
C MET A 105 6.56 -9.28 -20.30
N LYS A 106 6.70 -8.72 -19.10
CA LYS A 106 5.61 -8.27 -18.22
C LYS A 106 5.62 -6.75 -18.12
N ILE A 107 4.44 -6.13 -18.12
CA ILE A 107 4.22 -4.71 -17.83
C ILE A 107 3.03 -4.54 -16.90
N ASN A 108 2.98 -3.46 -16.12
CA ASN A 108 1.81 -3.06 -15.33
C ASN A 108 1.72 -1.52 -15.21
N PRO A 109 1.48 -0.82 -16.30
CA PRO A 109 1.45 0.64 -16.31
C PRO A 109 0.37 1.18 -15.38
N GLU A 110 0.65 2.32 -14.75
CA GLU A 110 -0.26 2.94 -13.77
C GLU A 110 -1.36 3.76 -14.47
N ILE A 111 -2.22 3.08 -15.24
CA ILE A 111 -3.32 3.68 -15.97
C ILE A 111 -4.64 3.39 -15.28
N ILE A 112 -5.36 4.43 -14.94
CA ILE A 112 -6.64 4.35 -14.23
C ILE A 112 -7.74 3.99 -15.23
N ILE A 113 -8.54 2.94 -14.92
CA ILE A 113 -9.78 2.62 -15.63
C ILE A 113 -10.89 3.57 -15.18
N GLY A 114 -10.98 3.81 -13.88
CA GLY A 114 -12.00 4.65 -13.28
C GLY A 114 -11.86 4.78 -11.78
N GLU A 115 -12.77 5.55 -11.22
CA GLU A 115 -12.92 5.76 -9.77
C GLU A 115 -14.09 4.93 -9.26
N ILE A 116 -13.89 4.26 -8.12
CA ILE A 116 -14.88 3.42 -7.44
C ILE A 116 -15.25 4.10 -6.13
N ASN A 117 -16.55 4.14 -5.80
CA ASN A 117 -17.01 4.64 -4.51
C ASN A 117 -17.04 3.52 -3.43
N LYS A 118 -17.24 3.90 -2.17
CA LYS A 118 -17.33 2.96 -1.04
C LYS A 118 -18.42 1.90 -1.15
N LYS A 119 -19.43 2.10 -2.02
CA LYS A 119 -20.49 1.12 -2.29
C LYS A 119 -20.14 0.20 -3.47
N ASN A 120 -18.88 0.21 -3.89
CA ASN A 120 -18.38 -0.54 -5.05
C ASN A 120 -19.08 -0.19 -6.38
N ASN A 121 -19.57 1.05 -6.49
CA ASN A 121 -20.13 1.57 -7.72
C ASN A 121 -19.10 2.46 -8.43
N TYR A 122 -19.04 2.33 -9.74
CA TYR A 122 -18.14 3.13 -10.55
C TYR A 122 -18.66 4.55 -10.75
N SER A 123 -17.73 5.50 -10.78
CA SER A 123 -18.05 6.89 -11.17
C SER A 123 -18.47 6.98 -12.63
N SER A 124 -19.01 8.13 -13.03
CA SER A 124 -19.38 8.41 -14.43
C SER A 124 -18.21 8.28 -15.42
N ASN A 125 -16.97 8.36 -14.94
CA ASN A 125 -15.74 8.23 -15.72
C ASN A 125 -15.19 6.78 -15.76
N TYR A 126 -15.89 5.83 -15.20
CA TYR A 126 -15.52 4.42 -15.31
C TYR A 126 -15.50 3.97 -16.77
N ASN A 127 -14.53 3.13 -17.10
CA ASN A 127 -14.24 2.64 -18.46
C ASN A 127 -13.55 3.65 -19.40
N GLN A 128 -13.16 4.83 -18.96
CA GLN A 128 -12.50 5.81 -19.81
C GLN A 128 -11.28 5.25 -20.55
N ASN A 129 -10.50 4.36 -19.92
CA ASN A 129 -9.26 3.79 -20.46
C ASN A 129 -9.37 2.30 -20.82
N VAL A 130 -10.57 1.72 -20.87
CA VAL A 130 -10.76 0.31 -21.26
C VAL A 130 -10.23 0.05 -22.67
N GLY A 131 -10.35 1.00 -23.59
CA GLY A 131 -9.77 0.89 -24.94
C GLY A 131 -8.25 0.63 -24.96
N ILE A 132 -7.51 1.08 -23.95
CA ILE A 132 -6.06 0.79 -23.83
C ILE A 132 -5.83 -0.70 -23.55
N ILE A 133 -6.72 -1.35 -22.79
CA ILE A 133 -6.66 -2.80 -22.54
C ILE A 133 -6.79 -3.55 -23.87
N ASP A 134 -7.75 -3.16 -24.70
CA ASP A 134 -7.98 -3.80 -25.99
C ASP A 134 -6.82 -3.55 -26.95
N GLU A 135 -6.26 -2.34 -26.97
CA GLU A 135 -5.08 -2.03 -27.76
C GLU A 135 -3.86 -2.89 -27.33
N LEU A 136 -3.62 -3.07 -26.03
CA LEU A 136 -2.56 -3.96 -25.54
C LEU A 136 -2.83 -5.43 -25.92
N LYS A 137 -4.09 -5.90 -25.83
CA LYS A 137 -4.47 -7.24 -26.29
C LYS A 137 -4.24 -7.41 -27.79
N ASN A 138 -4.57 -6.42 -28.59
CA ASN A 138 -4.34 -6.41 -30.05
C ASN A 138 -2.84 -6.45 -30.40
N MET A 139 -1.97 -5.91 -29.53
CA MET A 139 -0.51 -6.02 -29.66
C MET A 139 0.04 -7.39 -29.21
N GLY A 140 -0.82 -8.32 -28.77
CA GLY A 140 -0.46 -9.66 -28.34
C GLY A 140 -0.21 -9.83 -26.85
N PHE A 141 -0.49 -8.82 -26.03
CA PHE A 141 -0.47 -8.96 -24.60
C PHE A 141 -1.67 -9.79 -24.11
N LYS A 142 -1.43 -10.57 -23.06
CA LYS A 142 -2.45 -11.27 -22.27
C LYS A 142 -2.58 -10.56 -20.96
N ARG A 143 -3.77 -10.06 -20.64
CA ARG A 143 -4.04 -9.46 -19.35
C ARG A 143 -4.06 -10.55 -18.29
N ARG A 144 -3.36 -10.32 -17.18
CA ARG A 144 -3.40 -11.23 -16.05
C ARG A 144 -4.75 -11.14 -15.37
N ARG A 145 -5.38 -12.30 -15.15
CA ARG A 145 -6.56 -12.39 -14.31
C ARG A 145 -6.15 -12.24 -12.86
N GLU A 146 -6.68 -11.24 -12.20
CA GLU A 146 -6.52 -11.06 -10.78
C GLU A 146 -7.39 -12.05 -10.05
N ILE A 147 -6.78 -12.91 -9.25
CA ILE A 147 -7.46 -13.84 -8.39
C ILE A 147 -7.35 -13.30 -6.98
N TYR A 148 -8.48 -12.89 -6.51
CA TYR A 148 -8.85 -12.49 -5.21
C TYR A 148 -8.21 -13.31 -4.07
N PRO A 149 -7.83 -12.71 -2.90
CA PRO A 149 -8.29 -11.41 -2.46
C PRO A 149 -7.37 -10.23 -2.73
N LEU A 150 -6.11 -10.42 -3.06
CA LEU A 150 -5.15 -9.34 -3.23
C LEU A 150 -4.11 -9.75 -4.27
N ASP A 151 -3.91 -8.92 -5.29
CA ASP A 151 -2.73 -8.98 -6.15
C ASP A 151 -1.65 -8.10 -5.55
N PHE A 152 -0.68 -8.75 -4.97
CA PHE A 152 0.04 -8.25 -3.82
C PHE A 152 1.25 -7.36 -4.09
N MET A 153 1.83 -7.40 -5.27
CA MET A 153 2.91 -6.45 -5.55
C MET A 153 2.37 -5.08 -5.94
N PHE A 154 1.31 -5.08 -6.76
CA PHE A 154 0.70 -3.85 -7.26
C PHE A 154 -0.80 -4.09 -7.43
N PRO A 155 -1.60 -3.86 -6.37
CA PRO A 155 -3.04 -4.08 -6.39
C PRO A 155 -3.70 -3.27 -7.50
N ARG A 156 -4.70 -3.86 -8.17
CA ARG A 156 -5.48 -3.17 -9.19
C ARG A 156 -6.37 -2.09 -8.60
N ILE A 157 -6.87 -2.32 -7.40
CA ILE A 157 -7.72 -1.36 -6.70
C ILE A 157 -6.90 -0.72 -5.59
N ASN A 158 -6.64 0.58 -5.71
CA ASN A 158 -5.84 1.33 -4.74
C ASN A 158 -6.59 2.53 -4.19
N PRO A 159 -6.63 2.67 -2.85
CA PRO A 159 -7.17 3.84 -2.18
C PRO A 159 -6.09 4.90 -2.00
N TYR A 160 -6.47 6.15 -2.26
CA TYR A 160 -5.64 7.33 -2.12
C TYR A 160 -6.31 8.36 -1.21
N ILE A 161 -5.66 8.75 -0.13
CA ILE A 161 -6.11 9.90 0.65
C ILE A 161 -5.63 11.16 -0.08
N ASN A 162 -6.56 12.00 -0.53
CA ASN A 162 -6.24 13.30 -1.08
C ASN A 162 -6.00 14.28 0.07
N LEU A 163 -4.75 14.61 0.35
CA LEU A 163 -4.34 15.40 1.50
C LEU A 163 -4.86 16.85 1.47
N LYS A 164 -5.08 17.40 0.27
CA LYS A 164 -5.59 18.77 0.08
C LYS A 164 -7.10 18.88 0.31
N LYS A 165 -7.83 17.75 0.17
CA LYS A 165 -9.29 17.68 0.29
C LYS A 165 -9.76 16.89 1.51
N TYR A 166 -8.82 16.31 2.28
CA TYR A 166 -9.15 15.50 3.43
C TYR A 166 -9.73 16.36 4.56
N GLU A 167 -10.90 15.95 5.02
CA GLU A 167 -11.56 16.50 6.20
C GLU A 167 -11.77 15.36 7.21
N GLU A 168 -11.30 15.58 8.43
CA GLU A 168 -11.44 14.60 9.50
C GLU A 168 -12.91 14.49 9.94
N THR A 169 -13.43 13.26 9.94
CA THR A 169 -14.79 12.99 10.37
C THR A 169 -14.92 12.97 11.91
N SER A 170 -16.16 13.15 12.42
CA SER A 170 -16.43 13.05 13.86
C SER A 170 -16.12 11.66 14.43
N GLU A 171 -16.25 10.61 13.60
CA GLU A 171 -15.90 9.23 13.94
C GLU A 171 -14.41 9.07 14.13
N ILE A 172 -13.61 9.59 13.21
CA ILE A 172 -12.12 9.55 13.30
C ILE A 172 -11.67 10.32 14.55
N LYS A 173 -12.24 11.51 14.83
CA LYS A 173 -11.91 12.26 16.06
C LYS A 173 -12.15 11.45 17.33
N LYS A 174 -13.29 10.78 17.44
CA LYS A 174 -13.58 9.90 18.58
C LYS A 174 -12.60 8.74 18.69
N ILE A 175 -12.21 8.16 17.55
CA ILE A 175 -11.20 7.09 17.51
C ILE A 175 -9.85 7.62 17.98
N MET A 176 -9.45 8.83 17.57
CA MET A 176 -8.20 9.45 18.02
C MET A 176 -8.20 9.71 19.53
N ASP A 177 -9.31 10.18 20.10
CA ASP A 177 -9.45 10.34 21.56
C ASP A 177 -9.27 9.00 22.29
N ILE A 178 -9.86 7.93 21.77
CA ILE A 178 -9.68 6.58 22.35
C ILE A 178 -8.23 6.12 22.21
N ALA A 179 -7.63 6.30 21.06
CA ALA A 179 -6.25 5.91 20.78
C ALA A 179 -5.24 6.62 21.71
N ASN A 180 -5.38 7.94 21.86
CA ASN A 180 -4.60 8.74 22.79
C ASN A 180 -4.76 8.26 24.24
N ASN A 181 -6.01 8.01 24.65
CA ASN A 181 -6.31 7.49 25.97
C ASN A 181 -5.73 6.10 26.23
N ASN A 182 -5.55 5.30 25.19
CA ASN A 182 -4.91 3.98 25.23
C ASN A 182 -3.37 4.07 25.12
N GLY A 183 -2.79 5.27 25.24
CA GLY A 183 -1.34 5.50 25.26
C GLY A 183 -0.64 5.18 23.94
N LEU A 184 -1.37 5.25 22.79
CA LEU A 184 -0.74 5.11 21.48
C LEU A 184 0.17 6.31 21.21
N SER A 185 1.30 6.03 20.61
CA SER A 185 2.27 7.04 20.18
C SER A 185 3.02 6.56 18.94
N ILE A 186 3.53 7.51 18.15
CA ILE A 186 4.32 7.23 16.95
C ILE A 186 5.80 7.34 17.26
N GLU A 187 6.57 6.48 16.60
CA GLU A 187 8.03 6.56 16.58
C GLU A 187 8.56 6.34 15.17
N VAL A 188 9.39 7.27 14.70
CA VAL A 188 10.16 7.10 13.46
C VAL A 188 11.46 6.41 13.83
N LEU A 189 11.65 5.19 13.36
CA LEU A 189 12.80 4.39 13.70
C LEU A 189 13.95 4.53 12.71
N ASP A 190 15.15 4.15 13.16
CA ASP A 190 16.28 3.94 12.25
C ASP A 190 15.93 2.83 11.23
N LYS A 191 16.27 3.06 9.98
CA LYS A 191 16.01 2.15 8.86
C LYS A 191 16.54 0.72 9.08
N LYS A 192 17.57 0.54 9.91
CA LYS A 192 18.11 -0.77 10.28
C LYS A 192 17.15 -1.62 11.12
N ASP A 193 16.21 -0.98 11.82
CA ASP A 193 15.33 -1.63 12.78
C ASP A 193 14.04 -2.21 12.13
N ILE A 194 14.02 -2.32 10.79
CA ILE A 194 12.91 -2.89 10.00
C ILE A 194 12.45 -4.28 10.51
N GLY A 195 13.35 -5.05 11.14
CA GLY A 195 13.00 -6.34 11.73
C GLY A 195 11.83 -6.27 12.69
N ILE A 196 11.71 -5.18 13.46
CA ILE A 196 10.62 -4.99 14.44
C ILE A 196 9.25 -4.97 13.73
N LEU A 197 9.11 -4.22 12.64
CA LEU A 197 7.86 -4.22 11.86
C LEU A 197 7.67 -5.56 11.13
N TYR A 198 8.74 -6.11 10.57
CA TYR A 198 8.64 -7.35 9.81
C TYR A 198 8.19 -8.54 10.68
N ASP A 199 8.55 -8.59 11.94
CA ASP A 199 8.08 -9.61 12.88
C ASP A 199 6.56 -9.55 13.10
N ILE A 200 5.97 -8.36 13.01
CA ILE A 200 4.50 -8.16 13.02
C ILE A 200 3.93 -8.60 11.66
N ALA A 201 4.51 -8.13 10.55
CA ALA A 201 4.01 -8.25 9.18
C ALA A 201 4.35 -9.59 8.50
N SER A 202 5.19 -10.44 9.07
CA SER A 202 5.76 -11.63 8.41
C SER A 202 4.72 -12.64 7.92
N LYS A 203 3.53 -12.66 8.54
CA LYS A 203 2.45 -13.59 8.19
C LYS A 203 1.71 -13.21 6.90
N ILE A 204 1.72 -11.93 6.54
CA ILE A 204 1.01 -11.40 5.37
C ILE A 204 1.93 -10.83 4.30
N SER A 205 3.19 -10.55 4.64
CA SER A 205 4.14 -9.99 3.68
C SER A 205 4.56 -11.03 2.63
N TYR A 206 4.50 -10.64 1.36
CA TYR A 206 4.97 -11.44 0.21
C TYR A 206 6.43 -11.21 -0.12
N GLN A 207 6.98 -10.11 0.34
CA GLN A 207 8.38 -9.76 0.16
C GLN A 207 9.18 -10.13 1.39
N SER A 208 10.45 -10.45 1.19
CA SER A 208 11.36 -10.73 2.29
C SER A 208 11.73 -9.46 3.06
N VAL A 209 12.16 -9.62 4.31
CA VAL A 209 12.74 -8.49 5.08
C VAL A 209 13.88 -7.81 4.34
N SER A 210 14.66 -8.56 3.55
CA SER A 210 15.75 -8.02 2.73
C SER A 210 15.27 -7.05 1.66
N TYR A 211 14.08 -7.26 1.10
CA TYR A 211 13.47 -6.32 0.14
C TYR A 211 13.17 -4.98 0.82
N TYR A 212 12.50 -4.98 1.97
CA TYR A 212 12.18 -3.74 2.69
C TYR A 212 13.42 -3.03 3.23
N LYS A 213 14.42 -3.80 3.68
CA LYS A 213 15.73 -3.25 4.04
C LYS A 213 16.41 -2.57 2.85
N SER A 214 16.32 -3.16 1.68
CA SER A 214 16.86 -2.57 0.44
C SER A 214 16.10 -1.31 0.03
N ILE A 215 14.75 -1.28 0.13
CA ILE A 215 13.95 -0.06 -0.06
C ILE A 215 14.46 1.07 0.87
N LEU A 216 14.56 0.79 2.16
CA LEU A 216 15.00 1.77 3.16
C LEU A 216 16.44 2.26 2.89
N ASN A 217 17.32 1.40 2.38
CA ASN A 217 18.71 1.75 2.12
C ASN A 217 18.88 2.59 0.84
N HIS A 218 18.12 2.31 -0.22
CA HIS A 218 18.30 2.94 -1.52
C HIS A 218 17.42 4.17 -1.74
N PHE A 219 16.31 4.29 -1.03
CA PHE A 219 15.48 5.48 -1.07
C PHE A 219 15.77 6.36 0.16
N ASP A 220 16.45 7.48 -0.04
CA ASP A 220 16.65 8.47 1.04
C ASP A 220 15.32 8.96 1.59
N SER A 221 14.32 9.04 0.73
CA SER A 221 12.95 9.44 1.05
C SER A 221 12.12 8.36 1.76
N ALA A 222 12.63 7.12 1.94
CA ALA A 222 11.90 6.07 2.64
C ALA A 222 12.03 6.23 4.16
N GLU A 223 10.93 5.94 4.86
CA GLU A 223 10.84 5.99 6.32
C GLU A 223 10.23 4.70 6.89
N LEU A 224 10.68 4.36 8.10
CA LEU A 224 10.12 3.31 8.95
C LEU A 224 9.42 3.98 10.13
N ILE A 225 8.10 3.86 10.20
CA ILE A 225 7.27 4.52 11.21
C ILE A 225 6.47 3.46 11.94
N LEU A 226 6.61 3.42 13.27
CA LEU A 226 5.91 2.45 14.11
C LEU A 226 4.94 3.12 15.07
N VAL A 227 3.90 2.37 15.40
CA VAL A 227 2.96 2.67 16.46
C VAL A 227 3.34 1.84 17.67
N LYS A 228 3.42 2.47 18.83
CA LYS A 228 3.65 1.80 20.10
C LYS A 228 2.59 2.16 21.14
N VAL A 229 2.27 1.20 22.00
CA VAL A 229 1.52 1.44 23.22
C VAL A 229 2.53 1.75 24.33
N ASN A 230 2.40 2.91 24.96
CA ASN A 230 3.16 3.28 26.15
C ASN A 230 2.34 2.93 27.38
N TYR A 231 2.69 1.87 28.09
CA TYR A 231 1.94 1.38 29.26
C TYR A 231 1.99 2.32 30.45
N GLU A 232 3.03 3.14 30.59
CA GLU A 232 3.10 4.16 31.63
C GLU A 232 2.04 5.25 31.39
N GLN A 233 1.93 5.74 30.13
CA GLN A 233 0.90 6.70 29.75
C GLN A 233 -0.50 6.10 29.83
N CYS A 234 -0.67 4.83 29.42
CA CYS A 234 -1.93 4.10 29.62
C CYS A 234 -2.38 4.10 31.07
N LEU A 235 -1.45 3.83 31.99
CA LEU A 235 -1.74 3.75 33.41
C LEU A 235 -2.11 5.13 33.99
N ILE A 236 -1.40 6.18 33.59
CA ILE A 236 -1.72 7.56 34.00
C ILE A 236 -3.14 7.90 33.51
N ASN A 237 -3.42 7.76 32.22
CA ASN A 237 -4.72 8.08 31.63
C ASN A 237 -5.87 7.24 32.22
N ALA A 238 -5.62 5.93 32.47
CA ALA A 238 -6.62 5.05 33.07
C ALA A 238 -6.95 5.43 34.51
N ARG A 239 -5.93 5.79 35.32
CA ARG A 239 -6.13 6.27 36.70
C ARG A 239 -6.91 7.58 36.75
N GLU A 240 -6.58 8.54 35.89
CA GLU A 240 -7.30 9.81 35.83
C GLU A 240 -8.79 9.59 35.51
N ARG A 241 -9.09 8.75 34.51
CA ARG A 241 -10.48 8.42 34.14
C ARG A 241 -11.20 7.67 35.27
N TYR A 242 -10.52 6.71 35.90
CA TYR A 242 -11.07 5.97 37.02
C TYR A 242 -11.40 6.89 38.20
N ASN A 243 -10.48 7.78 38.58
CA ASN A 243 -10.71 8.71 39.68
C ASN A 243 -11.85 9.69 39.40
N LYS A 244 -11.90 10.24 38.19
CA LYS A 244 -13.00 11.13 37.76
C LYS A 244 -14.35 10.41 37.80
N GLU A 245 -14.40 9.17 37.29
CA GLU A 245 -15.64 8.40 37.32
C GLU A 245 -16.00 7.93 38.72
N LEU A 246 -15.05 7.70 39.61
CA LEU A 246 -15.32 7.39 41.01
C LEU A 246 -15.99 8.55 41.71
N GLU A 247 -15.58 9.80 41.49
CA GLU A 247 -16.19 10.99 42.01
C GLU A 247 -17.63 11.11 41.46
N ASN A 248 -17.84 10.93 40.17
CA ASN A 248 -19.13 10.93 39.51
C ASN A 248 -20.04 9.83 40.03
N ASN A 249 -19.54 8.63 40.25
CA ASN A 249 -20.25 7.50 40.79
C ASN A 249 -20.72 7.77 42.26
N ASN A 250 -19.86 8.37 43.09
CA ASN A 250 -20.18 8.75 44.45
C ASN A 250 -21.28 9.79 44.46
N TYR A 251 -21.24 10.79 43.59
CA TYR A 251 -22.31 11.78 43.42
C TYR A 251 -23.65 11.09 43.08
N TYR A 252 -23.71 10.16 42.17
CA TYR A 252 -24.93 9.43 41.85
C TYR A 252 -25.37 8.48 42.96
N ASN A 253 -24.48 7.95 43.79
CA ASN A 253 -24.82 7.17 45.00
C ASN A 253 -25.59 8.03 46.04
N GLU A 254 -25.20 9.29 46.18
CA GLU A 254 -25.88 10.22 47.08
C GLU A 254 -27.19 10.70 46.45
N LEU A 255 -27.18 11.06 45.16
CA LEU A 255 -28.33 11.60 44.47
C LEU A 255 -29.49 10.60 44.43
N ILE A 256 -29.26 9.32 44.24
CA ILE A 256 -30.32 8.28 44.14
C ILE A 256 -31.12 8.13 45.46
N GLN A 257 -30.55 8.57 46.59
CA GLN A 257 -31.23 8.53 47.87
C GLN A 257 -32.31 9.61 47.96
N THR A 258 -32.19 10.70 47.21
CA THR A 258 -33.11 11.83 47.21
C THR A 258 -33.96 11.94 45.93
N ASP A 259 -33.40 11.46 44.81
CA ASP A 259 -34.07 11.43 43.48
C ASP A 259 -33.93 10.01 42.86
N ASN A 260 -34.99 9.23 43.05
CA ASN A 260 -35.10 7.88 42.50
C ASN A 260 -35.82 7.86 41.13
N SER A 261 -35.69 8.93 40.34
CA SER A 261 -36.21 8.98 38.97
C SER A 261 -35.50 7.94 38.07
N ASN A 262 -36.22 7.46 37.05
CA ASN A 262 -35.66 6.55 36.05
C ASN A 262 -34.42 7.14 35.39
N GLU A 263 -34.33 8.45 35.22
CA GLU A 263 -33.17 9.12 34.64
C GLU A 263 -31.97 9.01 35.56
N THR A 264 -32.11 9.30 36.85
CA THR A 264 -31.02 9.20 37.86
C THR A 264 -30.52 7.75 38.01
N VAL A 265 -31.47 6.80 38.05
CA VAL A 265 -31.13 5.36 38.11
C VAL A 265 -30.33 4.94 36.90
N ASN A 266 -30.73 5.33 35.67
CA ASN A 266 -30.02 4.99 34.44
C ASN A 266 -28.61 5.61 34.41
N LYS A 267 -28.46 6.87 34.84
CA LYS A 267 -27.12 7.51 34.93
C LYS A 267 -26.23 6.79 35.94
N LYS A 268 -26.78 6.38 37.08
CA LYS A 268 -26.02 5.58 38.05
C LYS A 268 -25.60 4.23 37.49
N MET A 269 -26.49 3.52 36.82
CA MET A 269 -26.16 2.24 36.17
C MET A 269 -25.09 2.40 35.09
N GLN A 270 -25.12 3.49 34.33
CA GLN A 270 -24.09 3.78 33.34
C GLN A 270 -22.75 4.07 34.02
N SER A 271 -22.72 4.89 35.06
CA SER A 271 -21.56 5.20 35.85
C SER A 271 -20.90 3.94 36.47
N ASP A 272 -21.73 2.98 36.96
CA ASP A 272 -21.22 1.71 37.47
C ASP A 272 -20.48 0.90 36.41
N LYS A 273 -21.04 0.86 35.19
CA LYS A 273 -20.40 0.19 34.04
C LYS A 273 -19.08 0.86 33.66
N ASP A 274 -19.07 2.18 33.58
CA ASP A 274 -17.90 2.95 33.21
C ASP A 274 -16.80 2.86 34.29
N LEU A 275 -17.17 2.88 35.56
CA LEU A 275 -16.24 2.68 36.68
C LEU A 275 -15.56 1.30 36.62
N LEU A 276 -16.33 0.24 36.34
CA LEU A 276 -15.78 -1.11 36.18
C LEU A 276 -14.85 -1.18 34.96
N LYS A 277 -15.24 -0.58 33.84
CA LYS A 277 -14.44 -0.49 32.63
C LYS A 277 -13.09 0.18 32.90
N TYR A 278 -13.09 1.36 33.54
CA TYR A 278 -11.86 2.09 33.84
C TYR A 278 -10.98 1.38 34.86
N LYS A 279 -11.59 0.70 35.85
CA LYS A 279 -10.86 -0.17 36.78
C LYS A 279 -10.10 -1.27 36.05
N ASN A 280 -10.74 -1.95 35.10
CA ASN A 280 -10.10 -2.98 34.29
C ASN A 280 -8.97 -2.40 33.46
N GLN A 281 -9.12 -1.22 32.87
CA GLN A 281 -8.05 -0.55 32.14
C GLN A 281 -6.83 -0.22 33.03
N VAL A 282 -7.03 0.16 34.30
CA VAL A 282 -5.93 0.35 35.26
C VAL A 282 -5.21 -0.98 35.54
N VAL A 283 -5.96 -2.08 35.66
CA VAL A 283 -5.38 -3.42 35.88
C VAL A 283 -4.55 -3.85 34.67
N ASP A 284 -5.10 -3.71 33.46
CA ASP A 284 -4.44 -4.11 32.21
C ASP A 284 -3.17 -3.29 31.97
N ALA A 285 -3.24 -1.96 32.15
CA ALA A 285 -2.08 -1.09 32.01
C ALA A 285 -1.00 -1.39 33.05
N THR A 286 -1.40 -1.71 34.29
CA THR A 286 -0.46 -2.12 35.35
C THR A 286 0.20 -3.44 35.01
N ALA A 287 -0.54 -4.41 34.49
CA ALA A 287 -0.01 -5.68 34.03
C ALA A 287 0.97 -5.49 32.87
N GLY A 288 0.61 -4.68 31.87
CA GLY A 288 1.48 -4.36 30.74
C GLY A 288 2.80 -3.74 31.20
N LEU A 289 2.73 -2.73 32.08
CA LEU A 289 3.91 -2.02 32.59
C LEU A 289 4.85 -2.93 33.39
N LYS A 290 4.33 -3.99 34.03
CA LYS A 290 5.14 -4.97 34.75
C LYS A 290 6.13 -5.72 33.86
N TYR A 291 5.77 -5.94 32.59
CA TYR A 291 6.60 -6.69 31.64
C TYR A 291 7.43 -5.77 30.76
N ASN A 292 6.85 -4.68 30.25
CA ASN A 292 7.52 -3.75 29.35
C ASN A 292 7.00 -2.32 29.55
N LYS A 293 7.87 -1.31 29.35
CA LYS A 293 7.42 0.09 29.33
C LYS A 293 6.55 0.40 28.13
N PHE A 294 6.82 -0.24 26.99
CA PHE A 294 6.05 -0.09 25.76
C PHE A 294 6.08 -1.36 24.91
N LYS A 295 5.15 -1.47 23.96
CA LYS A 295 5.08 -2.54 22.95
C LYS A 295 4.81 -1.91 21.60
N TYR A 296 5.56 -2.28 20.57
CA TYR A 296 5.19 -1.95 19.17
C TYR A 296 4.00 -2.81 18.74
N VAL A 297 3.00 -2.17 18.11
CA VAL A 297 1.72 -2.79 17.79
C VAL A 297 1.34 -2.64 16.30
N GLY A 298 2.23 -2.07 15.50
CA GLY A 298 2.06 -1.92 14.07
C GLY A 298 2.96 -0.84 13.51
N GLY A 299 2.85 -0.61 12.20
CA GLY A 299 3.61 0.42 11.53
C GLY A 299 3.60 0.31 10.02
N VAL A 300 4.42 1.14 9.40
CA VAL A 300 4.59 1.20 7.94
C VAL A 300 6.05 1.37 7.54
N VAL A 301 6.37 0.85 6.35
CA VAL A 301 7.44 1.38 5.50
C VAL A 301 6.79 2.18 4.40
N LEU A 302 7.24 3.41 4.19
CA LEU A 302 6.74 4.26 3.13
C LEU A 302 7.90 4.79 2.25
N VAL A 303 7.55 5.16 1.02
CA VAL A 303 8.43 5.85 0.07
C VAL A 303 7.76 7.15 -0.35
N LYS A 304 8.50 8.26 -0.25
CA LYS A 304 8.04 9.57 -0.72
C LYS A 304 8.63 9.83 -2.10
N TYR A 305 7.75 10.02 -3.09
CA TYR A 305 8.20 10.27 -4.46
C TYR A 305 7.29 11.30 -5.14
N GLN A 306 7.89 12.37 -5.63
CA GLN A 306 7.18 13.50 -6.24
C GLN A 306 6.11 14.09 -5.29
N ASN A 307 4.84 14.05 -5.65
CA ASN A 307 3.71 14.54 -4.87
C ASN A 307 2.98 13.46 -4.06
N ARG A 308 3.56 12.25 -3.93
CA ARG A 308 2.92 11.08 -3.33
C ARG A 308 3.76 10.46 -2.21
N VAL A 309 3.09 10.02 -1.17
CA VAL A 309 3.60 9.11 -0.14
C VAL A 309 2.98 7.74 -0.40
N SER A 310 3.78 6.72 -0.70
CA SER A 310 3.30 5.37 -0.97
C SER A 310 3.66 4.44 0.18
N ILE A 311 2.67 3.79 0.79
CA ILE A 311 2.88 2.73 1.78
C ILE A 311 3.29 1.47 1.02
N VAL A 312 4.45 0.91 1.35
CA VAL A 312 5.00 -0.29 0.69
C VAL A 312 4.97 -1.54 1.58
N LEU A 313 4.85 -1.36 2.88
CA LEU A 313 4.58 -2.39 3.88
C LEU A 313 3.76 -1.76 4.98
N GLU A 314 2.73 -2.45 5.44
CA GLU A 314 2.01 -2.13 6.67
C GLU A 314 1.50 -3.41 7.31
N ASP A 315 1.50 -3.46 8.63
CA ASP A 315 0.73 -4.43 9.40
C ASP A 315 0.56 -3.97 10.85
N TYR A 316 -0.41 -4.58 11.52
CA TYR A 316 -0.83 -4.19 12.87
C TYR A 316 -1.17 -5.43 13.69
N ASP A 317 -0.91 -5.36 14.98
CA ASP A 317 -1.35 -6.37 15.95
C ASP A 317 -2.88 -6.35 16.04
N ASN A 318 -3.50 -7.50 15.81
CA ASN A 318 -4.98 -7.65 15.81
C ASN A 318 -5.63 -7.24 17.13
N ASP A 319 -4.88 -7.31 18.24
CA ASP A 319 -5.36 -6.88 19.55
C ASP A 319 -5.43 -5.35 19.69
N ASN A 320 -4.91 -4.59 18.71
CA ASN A 320 -4.84 -3.14 18.76
C ASN A 320 -5.50 -2.47 17.56
N VAL A 321 -6.82 -2.57 17.49
CA VAL A 321 -7.65 -2.09 16.37
C VAL A 321 -7.51 -0.59 16.05
N TYR A 322 -7.01 0.22 17.00
CA TYR A 322 -6.84 1.66 16.80
C TYR A 322 -5.48 2.07 16.24
N ALA A 323 -4.50 1.15 16.20
CA ALA A 323 -3.15 1.47 15.78
C ALA A 323 -3.08 1.97 14.33
N GLN A 324 -3.82 1.33 13.42
CA GLN A 324 -3.88 1.73 12.01
C GLN A 324 -4.52 3.11 11.82
N TYR A 325 -5.64 3.38 12.52
CA TYR A 325 -6.28 4.71 12.51
C TYR A 325 -5.32 5.79 13.00
N TYR A 326 -4.63 5.51 14.11
CA TYR A 326 -3.69 6.44 14.73
C TYR A 326 -2.53 6.78 13.79
N LEU A 327 -1.99 5.77 13.11
CA LEU A 327 -0.92 5.96 12.15
C LEU A 327 -1.39 6.75 10.92
N TYR A 328 -2.53 6.41 10.34
CA TYR A 328 -3.03 7.14 9.17
C TYR A 328 -3.31 8.61 9.49
N ASN A 329 -3.88 8.90 10.65
CA ASN A 329 -4.07 10.29 11.08
C ASN A 329 -2.74 11.02 11.22
N TYR A 330 -1.73 10.39 11.83
CA TYR A 330 -0.38 10.95 11.92
C TYR A 330 0.23 11.22 10.54
N LEU A 331 0.11 10.30 9.59
CA LEU A 331 0.63 10.47 8.23
C LEU A 331 -0.05 11.66 7.52
N ILE A 332 -1.37 11.79 7.67
CA ILE A 332 -2.14 12.89 7.09
C ILE A 332 -1.64 14.23 7.65
N GLU A 333 -1.57 14.37 8.97
CA GLU A 333 -1.11 15.61 9.62
C GLU A 333 0.34 15.95 9.26
N THR A 334 1.19 14.93 9.16
CA THR A 334 2.62 15.11 8.84
C THR A 334 2.82 15.55 7.39
N PHE A 335 2.07 14.98 6.44
CA PHE A 335 2.35 15.14 5.01
C PHE A 335 1.43 16.09 4.26
N ARG A 336 0.31 16.55 4.85
CA ARG A 336 -0.71 17.36 4.18
C ARG A 336 -0.21 18.67 3.55
N ASN A 337 0.87 19.24 4.08
CA ASN A 337 1.44 20.48 3.55
C ASN A 337 2.46 20.26 2.43
N SER A 338 3.02 19.05 2.32
CA SER A 338 4.16 18.76 1.45
C SER A 338 3.82 17.84 0.29
N TYR A 339 2.72 17.06 0.38
CA TYR A 339 2.31 16.08 -0.63
C TYR A 339 0.84 16.26 -0.98
N ASP A 340 0.41 15.67 -2.10
CA ASP A 340 -0.98 15.70 -2.54
C ASP A 340 -1.73 14.43 -2.14
N PHE A 341 -1.03 13.28 -2.10
CA PHE A 341 -1.67 11.98 -1.88
C PHE A 341 -0.87 11.06 -0.96
N ILE A 342 -1.61 10.27 -0.14
CA ILE A 342 -1.09 9.06 0.49
C ILE A 342 -1.75 7.86 -0.20
N GLU A 343 -0.95 6.95 -0.76
CA GLU A 343 -1.37 5.68 -1.35
C GLU A 343 -1.33 4.59 -0.28
N LEU A 344 -2.48 3.94 -0.02
CA LEU A 344 -2.69 3.02 1.11
C LEU A 344 -2.51 1.53 0.76
N ASN A 345 -1.74 1.20 -0.27
CA ASN A 345 -1.35 -0.17 -0.62
C ASN A 345 -2.51 -1.16 -0.79
N GLY A 346 -3.47 -0.80 -1.63
CA GLY A 346 -4.50 -1.71 -2.12
C GLY A 346 -5.73 -1.90 -1.23
N LEU A 347 -6.81 -2.30 -1.91
CA LEU A 347 -8.05 -2.79 -1.33
C LEU A 347 -8.39 -4.14 -1.96
N SER A 348 -9.13 -4.96 -1.24
CA SER A 348 -9.81 -6.09 -1.82
C SER A 348 -10.98 -5.60 -2.70
N SER A 349 -11.39 -6.36 -3.72
CA SER A 349 -12.39 -5.91 -4.70
C SER A 349 -13.84 -5.96 -4.21
N ASP A 350 -14.10 -6.51 -3.03
CA ASP A 350 -15.42 -6.54 -2.42
C ASP A 350 -15.40 -5.71 -1.12
N PHE A 351 -16.23 -4.67 -1.07
CA PHE A 351 -16.31 -3.72 0.04
C PHE A 351 -17.49 -4.01 0.97
N SER A 352 -18.24 -5.10 0.74
CA SER A 352 -19.37 -5.48 1.60
C SER A 352 -18.89 -5.93 2.98
N ASP A 353 -19.67 -5.58 4.00
CA ASP A 353 -19.43 -5.94 5.40
C ASP A 353 -19.56 -7.46 5.69
N GLN A 354 -20.20 -8.19 4.78
CA GLN A 354 -20.29 -9.66 4.83
C GLN A 354 -19.06 -10.37 4.26
N TYR A 355 -18.17 -9.61 3.63
CA TYR A 355 -17.00 -10.16 2.99
C TYR A 355 -15.91 -10.51 4.01
N LYS A 356 -15.30 -11.71 3.85
CA LYS A 356 -14.32 -12.24 4.82
C LYS A 356 -13.06 -11.38 5.04
N TYR A 357 -12.77 -10.45 4.12
CA TYR A 357 -11.66 -9.51 4.23
C TYR A 357 -12.14 -8.06 4.43
N PHE A 358 -13.36 -7.90 4.94
CA PHE A 358 -13.92 -6.58 5.22
C PHE A 358 -13.03 -5.76 6.17
N ASP A 359 -12.53 -6.38 7.23
CA ASP A 359 -11.67 -5.71 8.21
C ASP A 359 -10.39 -5.14 7.59
N PHE A 360 -9.84 -5.79 6.55
CA PHE A 360 -8.70 -5.28 5.79
C PHE A 360 -9.03 -3.98 5.05
N ASN A 361 -10.24 -3.85 4.51
CA ASN A 361 -10.68 -2.66 3.80
C ASN A 361 -11.17 -1.56 4.74
N LYS A 362 -11.79 -1.94 5.86
CA LYS A 362 -12.61 -1.05 6.71
C LYS A 362 -11.86 0.22 7.12
N VAL A 363 -10.71 0.08 7.75
CA VAL A 363 -9.95 1.25 8.23
C VAL A 363 -9.57 2.17 7.08
N LYS A 364 -9.12 1.62 5.95
CA LYS A 364 -8.78 2.41 4.75
C LYS A 364 -9.99 3.19 4.22
N LEU A 365 -11.16 2.56 4.18
CA LEU A 365 -12.40 3.19 3.69
C LEU A 365 -12.95 4.26 4.65
N ASP A 366 -12.72 4.13 5.96
CA ASP A 366 -13.17 5.08 6.97
C ASP A 366 -12.49 6.46 6.81
N PHE A 367 -11.27 6.50 6.23
CA PHE A 367 -10.57 7.73 5.88
C PHE A 367 -11.07 8.38 4.58
N ASN A 368 -12.16 7.90 4.02
CA ASN A 368 -12.82 8.46 2.83
C ASN A 368 -11.88 8.67 1.63
N PRO A 369 -11.11 7.65 1.21
CA PRO A 369 -10.15 7.78 0.12
C PRO A 369 -10.85 7.91 -1.24
N VAL A 370 -10.14 8.49 -2.21
CA VAL A 370 -10.43 8.27 -3.63
C VAL A 370 -9.91 6.89 -3.99
N ILE A 371 -10.75 6.05 -4.59
CA ILE A 371 -10.40 4.67 -4.91
C ILE A 371 -10.27 4.54 -6.43
N TYR A 372 -9.06 4.24 -6.90
CA TYR A 372 -8.80 4.04 -8.32
C TYR A 372 -8.69 2.56 -8.65
N GLU A 373 -9.30 2.17 -9.78
CA GLU A 373 -9.05 0.90 -10.44
C GLU A 373 -8.08 1.12 -11.62
N PHE A 374 -7.02 0.30 -11.68
CA PHE A 374 -6.00 0.34 -12.71
C PHE A 374 -6.20 -0.76 -13.76
N ILE A 375 -5.59 -0.61 -14.94
CA ILE A 375 -5.70 -1.61 -16.02
C ILE A 375 -5.05 -2.96 -15.69
N GLY A 376 -4.23 -3.05 -14.63
CA GLY A 376 -3.62 -4.30 -14.14
C GLY A 376 -2.34 -4.69 -14.87
N GLU A 377 -2.01 -5.99 -14.80
CA GLU A 377 -0.78 -6.56 -15.36
C GLU A 377 -1.00 -7.25 -16.69
N PHE A 378 0.00 -7.17 -17.55
CA PHE A 378 -0.02 -7.75 -18.89
C PHE A 378 1.28 -8.48 -19.19
N ASP A 379 1.16 -9.68 -19.80
CA ASP A 379 2.30 -10.46 -20.26
C ASP A 379 2.25 -10.63 -21.78
N ILE A 380 3.39 -10.48 -22.45
CA ILE A 380 3.52 -10.85 -23.85
C ILE A 380 4.57 -11.97 -24.00
N VAL A 381 4.19 -13.02 -24.72
CA VAL A 381 5.05 -14.19 -24.94
C VAL A 381 6.03 -13.89 -26.07
N LEU A 382 7.33 -14.01 -25.79
CA LEU A 382 8.41 -13.79 -26.75
C LEU A 382 8.94 -15.12 -27.31
N ASN A 383 8.84 -16.23 -26.54
CA ASN A 383 9.20 -17.57 -26.96
C ASN A 383 8.19 -18.58 -26.41
N GLU A 384 7.32 -19.08 -27.27
CA GLU A 384 6.21 -20.00 -26.94
C GLU A 384 6.69 -21.30 -26.28
N LEU A 385 7.75 -21.91 -26.78
CA LEU A 385 8.26 -23.18 -26.26
C LEU A 385 8.77 -23.04 -24.83
N LEU A 386 9.56 -22.00 -24.58
CA LEU A 386 10.07 -21.70 -23.23
C LEU A 386 8.94 -21.31 -22.29
N PHE A 387 7.97 -20.53 -22.75
CA PHE A 387 6.85 -20.07 -21.92
C PHE A 387 5.96 -21.23 -21.51
N LYS A 388 5.58 -22.12 -22.43
CA LYS A 388 4.83 -23.37 -22.12
C LYS A 388 5.56 -24.25 -21.12
N LYS A 389 6.89 -24.37 -21.24
CA LYS A 389 7.73 -25.13 -20.29
C LYS A 389 7.76 -24.49 -18.90
N ILE A 390 7.78 -23.14 -18.81
CA ILE A 390 7.69 -22.41 -17.55
C ILE A 390 6.35 -22.69 -16.89
N GLN A 391 5.24 -22.59 -17.65
CA GLN A 391 3.88 -22.85 -17.15
C GLN A 391 3.72 -24.28 -16.66
N SER A 392 4.13 -25.28 -17.46
CA SER A 392 4.01 -26.70 -17.10
C SER A 392 4.78 -27.10 -15.84
N LYS A 393 5.82 -26.35 -15.48
CA LYS A 393 6.59 -26.52 -14.25
C LYS A 393 6.09 -25.68 -13.07
N GLY A 394 5.01 -24.92 -13.22
CA GLY A 394 4.45 -24.06 -12.18
C GLY A 394 5.38 -22.92 -11.74
N LEU A 395 6.35 -22.54 -12.57
CA LEU A 395 7.36 -21.54 -12.19
C LEU A 395 6.79 -20.12 -12.16
N LEU A 396 5.76 -19.81 -12.94
CA LEU A 396 5.10 -18.51 -12.91
C LEU A 396 4.44 -18.25 -11.55
N SER A 397 3.75 -19.24 -11.01
CA SER A 397 3.09 -19.10 -9.68
C SER A 397 4.09 -19.00 -8.53
N LYS A 398 5.30 -19.57 -8.69
CA LYS A 398 6.37 -19.43 -7.69
C LYS A 398 7.02 -18.05 -7.73
N GLU A 399 7.13 -17.45 -8.92
CA GLU A 399 7.81 -16.16 -9.12
C GLU A 399 6.88 -14.97 -8.89
N PHE A 400 5.59 -15.08 -9.29
CA PHE A 400 4.64 -13.97 -9.34
C PHE A 400 3.39 -14.17 -8.47
N LEU A 401 3.47 -15.04 -7.44
CA LEU A 401 2.35 -15.42 -6.58
C LEU A 401 1.38 -16.47 -7.15
N PRO A 402 0.57 -17.11 -6.25
CA PRO A 402 0.02 -18.43 -6.51
C PRO A 402 -0.97 -18.56 -7.66
N SER A 403 -1.35 -17.49 -8.29
CA SER A 403 -2.47 -17.56 -9.26
C SER A 403 -2.20 -16.82 -10.56
N HIS A 404 -1.05 -17.08 -11.19
CA HIS A 404 -0.77 -16.52 -12.50
C HIS A 404 -1.71 -17.12 -13.57
N LYS A 405 -2.91 -16.55 -13.71
CA LYS A 405 -3.90 -16.89 -14.75
C LYS A 405 -4.16 -15.68 -15.63
N PHE A 406 -4.54 -15.93 -16.89
CA PHE A 406 -4.96 -14.89 -17.82
C PHE A 406 -6.50 -14.85 -17.92
N GLU A 407 -7.02 -13.68 -18.28
CA GLU A 407 -8.43 -13.51 -18.70
C GLU A 407 -8.70 -14.16 -20.05
#